data_6e1cbed5df7b1eca59bef2d4a9cf7e1e
#
_entry.id   6e1cbed5df7b1eca59bef2d4a9cf7e1e
#
_cell.length_a   1.000
_cell.length_b   1.000
_cell.length_c   1.000
_cell.angle_alpha   90.00
_cell.angle_beta   90.00
_cell.angle_gamma   90.00
#
_symmetry.space_group_name_H-M   'P 1'
#
loop_
_entity.id
_entity.type
_entity.pdbx_description
1 polymer ?
#
loop_
_entity_poly.entity_id
_entity_poly.type
_entity_poly.pdbx_seq_one_letter_code
_entity_poly.pdbx_strand_id
1 'polypeptide(L)'
;MRLTSRLLPPFLAVPLLVGCQGVIDGVTENPRSAKDEINYNAGGGKLFGDISLDSIMREKNTGDALGLAVNATLWQSTLDIISFLPLSSADPFTGIIITDWYSSPGYPEERYKLNVRLIGKELRSDAVKVAIFKERRDATGGWLSVDADPKSARKLEDSILNRAREIRSNSAVNK
;
A
#
# COMPACT_ATOMS: atom_id res chain seq x y z
N MET A 1 -10.46 -69.07 11.36
CA MET A 1 -10.79 -70.27 10.57
C MET A 1 -10.97 -69.83 9.10
N ARG A 2 -10.05 -70.35 8.24
CA ARG A 2 -10.07 -70.38 6.76
C ARG A 2 -10.07 -69.01 6.03
N LEU A 3 -8.94 -68.53 5.48
CA LEU A 3 -8.22 -68.90 4.26
C LEU A 3 -9.09 -69.22 3.04
N THR A 4 -8.99 -68.42 2.01
CA THR A 4 -8.82 -68.75 0.56
C THR A 4 -8.41 -67.48 -0.21
N SER A 5 -7.29 -67.32 -0.57
CA SER A 5 -6.41 -67.39 -1.72
C SER A 5 -7.11 -67.70 -3.03
N ARG A 6 -6.96 -66.82 -4.01
CA ARG A 6 -6.84 -67.08 -5.49
C ARG A 6 -6.41 -65.78 -6.17
N LEU A 7 -5.14 -65.65 -6.59
CA LEU A 7 -4.52 -66.07 -7.85
C LEU A 7 -4.99 -65.23 -9.09
N LEU A 8 -3.95 -64.56 -9.62
CA LEU A 8 -3.80 -63.87 -10.90
C LEU A 8 -4.24 -64.68 -12.14
N PRO A 9 -4.43 -64.03 -13.32
CA PRO A 9 -3.29 -63.94 -14.22
C PRO A 9 -3.16 -62.61 -15.00
N PRO A 10 -2.04 -62.47 -15.72
CA PRO A 10 -1.67 -61.22 -16.37
C PRO A 10 -2.19 -61.20 -17.81
N PHE A 11 -2.69 -60.06 -18.27
CA PHE A 11 -2.87 -59.84 -19.70
C PHE A 11 -2.04 -58.61 -20.13
N LEU A 12 -1.01 -58.98 -20.83
CA LEU A 12 -0.12 -58.15 -21.61
C LEU A 12 -0.92 -57.59 -22.79
N ALA A 13 -1.21 -56.33 -22.82
CA ALA A 13 -1.66 -55.67 -24.04
C ALA A 13 -0.86 -54.37 -24.20
N VAL A 14 0.11 -54.44 -25.07
CA VAL A 14 0.84 -53.32 -25.62
C VAL A 14 -0.01 -52.75 -26.76
N PRO A 15 -0.47 -51.51 -26.68
CA PRO A 15 -0.88 -50.78 -27.88
C PRO A 15 0.28 -49.97 -28.42
N LEU A 16 0.60 -50.25 -29.65
CA LEU A 16 1.45 -49.44 -30.51
C LEU A 16 1.04 -47.97 -30.46
N LEU A 17 1.93 -47.15 -29.94
CA LEU A 17 1.89 -45.70 -30.15
C LEU A 17 2.36 -45.41 -31.57
N VAL A 18 1.39 -45.29 -32.46
CA VAL A 18 1.59 -44.65 -33.75
C VAL A 18 1.89 -43.17 -33.48
N GLY A 19 3.11 -42.77 -33.77
CA GLY A 19 3.54 -41.39 -33.66
C GLY A 19 2.75 -40.49 -34.59
N CYS A 20 2.00 -39.56 -34.02
CA CYS A 20 1.69 -38.32 -34.70
C CYS A 20 2.90 -37.41 -34.55
N GLN A 21 3.82 -37.50 -35.49
CA GLN A 21 4.71 -36.38 -35.80
C GLN A 21 3.87 -35.29 -36.46
N GLY A 22 3.18 -34.49 -35.62
CA GLY A 22 2.61 -33.25 -36.03
C GLY A 22 3.76 -32.29 -36.33
N VAL A 23 3.88 -32.00 -37.60
CA VAL A 23 4.70 -30.93 -38.16
C VAL A 23 4.38 -29.63 -37.43
N ILE A 24 5.25 -29.20 -36.57
CA ILE A 24 5.35 -27.80 -36.09
C ILE A 24 6.49 -27.12 -36.86
N ASP A 25 6.38 -27.17 -38.23
CA ASP A 25 7.11 -26.25 -39.06
C ASP A 25 6.33 -24.94 -39.07
N GLY A 26 6.79 -23.98 -38.31
CA GLY A 26 6.24 -22.62 -38.39
C GLY A 26 6.37 -21.74 -37.16
N VAL A 27 7.00 -22.19 -36.07
CA VAL A 27 7.34 -21.30 -34.94
C VAL A 27 8.83 -21.32 -34.71
N THR A 28 9.58 -20.99 -35.74
CA THR A 28 10.89 -20.38 -35.62
C THR A 28 10.74 -18.88 -35.87
N GLU A 29 9.77 -18.24 -35.25
CA GLU A 29 9.99 -16.86 -34.89
C GLU A 29 10.96 -16.89 -33.75
N ASN A 30 12.20 -16.60 -34.13
CA ASN A 30 13.30 -16.16 -33.33
C ASN A 30 12.78 -15.50 -32.05
N PRO A 31 12.96 -16.07 -30.84
CA PRO A 31 12.77 -15.30 -29.65
C PRO A 31 13.64 -14.08 -29.85
N ARG A 32 12.98 -12.93 -29.96
CA ARG A 32 13.60 -11.60 -30.11
C ARG A 32 14.90 -11.63 -29.36
N SER A 33 15.98 -11.44 -30.09
CA SER A 33 17.32 -11.63 -29.57
C SER A 33 17.39 -10.97 -28.21
N ALA A 34 18.05 -11.60 -27.27
CA ALA A 34 18.36 -11.10 -25.92
C ALA A 34 19.10 -9.75 -25.91
N LYS A 35 18.99 -8.97 -26.96
CA LYS A 35 19.45 -7.59 -27.13
C LYS A 35 18.39 -6.54 -26.78
N ASP A 36 17.16 -6.95 -26.49
CA ASP A 36 16.23 -6.18 -25.69
C ASP A 36 16.47 -6.44 -24.19
N GLU A 37 17.73 -6.76 -23.84
CA GLU A 37 18.20 -6.65 -22.48
C GLU A 37 17.84 -5.26 -22.00
N ILE A 38 16.96 -5.24 -21.02
CA ILE A 38 16.67 -4.06 -20.21
C ILE A 38 18.03 -3.46 -19.88
N ASN A 39 18.37 -2.37 -20.55
CA ASN A 39 19.65 -1.69 -20.34
C ASN A 39 19.61 -1.02 -18.96
N TYR A 40 19.95 -1.79 -17.94
CA TYR A 40 20.02 -1.31 -16.55
C TYR A 40 21.00 -0.13 -16.38
N ASN A 41 21.87 0.10 -17.37
CA ASN A 41 22.84 1.19 -17.33
C ASN A 41 22.34 2.49 -18.00
N ALA A 42 21.15 2.48 -18.62
CA ALA A 42 20.52 3.69 -19.14
C ALA A 42 19.50 4.19 -18.10
N GLY A 43 20.00 4.68 -16.98
CA GLY A 43 19.35 5.52 -15.98
C GLY A 43 17.82 5.43 -15.88
N GLY A 44 17.29 4.47 -15.12
CA GLY A 44 15.89 4.44 -14.75
C GLY A 44 15.12 3.28 -15.36
N GLY A 45 14.74 2.30 -14.52
CA GLY A 45 13.86 1.19 -14.89
C GLY A 45 12.51 1.71 -15.37
N LYS A 46 12.06 1.29 -16.57
CA LYS A 46 10.72 1.57 -17.08
C LYS A 46 9.73 0.69 -16.37
N LEU A 47 8.85 1.28 -15.54
CA LEU A 47 7.83 0.56 -14.79
C LEU A 47 6.57 0.30 -15.63
N PHE A 48 6.22 1.23 -16.52
CA PHE A 48 5.07 1.12 -17.42
C PHE A 48 5.37 1.87 -18.72
N GLY A 49 5.88 1.17 -19.74
CA GLY A 49 6.18 1.77 -21.05
C GLY A 49 7.24 2.86 -20.99
N ASP A 50 6.94 4.04 -21.51
CA ASP A 50 7.89 5.17 -21.57
C ASP A 50 7.98 5.98 -20.25
N ILE A 51 7.30 5.56 -19.20
CA ILE A 51 7.37 6.22 -17.90
C ILE A 51 8.60 5.70 -17.14
N SER A 52 9.66 6.49 -17.10
CA SER A 52 10.84 6.18 -16.30
C SER A 52 10.67 6.70 -14.87
N LEU A 53 11.19 5.96 -13.89
CA LEU A 53 11.18 6.36 -12.48
C LEU A 53 11.88 7.72 -12.28
N ASP A 54 12.89 8.03 -13.11
CA ASP A 54 13.60 9.31 -13.11
C ASP A 54 12.70 10.48 -13.57
N SER A 55 11.82 10.26 -14.55
CA SER A 55 10.84 11.28 -14.97
C SER A 55 9.80 11.57 -13.88
N ILE A 56 9.39 10.54 -13.16
CA ILE A 56 8.45 10.67 -12.02
C ILE A 56 9.11 11.49 -10.89
N MET A 57 10.39 11.27 -10.63
CA MET A 57 11.12 11.97 -9.56
C MET A 57 11.55 13.38 -9.95
N ARG A 58 11.73 13.66 -11.25
CA ARG A 58 12.11 14.99 -11.75
C ARG A 58 10.94 15.95 -11.92
N GLU A 59 9.74 15.43 -12.10
CA GLU A 59 8.55 16.24 -12.25
C GLU A 59 8.29 16.99 -10.93
N LYS A 60 8.25 18.30 -11.01
CA LYS A 60 8.12 19.26 -9.89
C LYS A 60 6.87 19.07 -9.04
N ASN A 61 5.96 18.17 -9.48
CA ASN A 61 4.72 17.77 -8.82
C ASN A 61 4.62 16.24 -8.77
N THR A 62 5.47 15.61 -7.98
CA THR A 62 5.51 14.15 -7.80
C THR A 62 4.12 13.52 -7.51
N GLY A 63 3.22 14.27 -6.89
CA GLY A 63 1.85 13.83 -6.62
C GLY A 63 0.97 13.71 -7.88
N ASP A 64 1.19 14.56 -8.90
CA ASP A 64 0.43 14.49 -10.15
C ASP A 64 0.89 13.35 -11.05
N ALA A 65 2.20 13.09 -11.10
CA ALA A 65 2.76 11.99 -11.88
C ALA A 65 2.35 10.61 -11.33
N LEU A 66 2.11 10.50 -10.03
CA LEU A 66 1.64 9.27 -9.38
C LEU A 66 0.10 9.12 -9.39
N GLY A 67 -0.63 10.07 -9.97
CA GLY A 67 -2.09 10.05 -9.98
C GLY A 67 -2.72 10.21 -8.59
N LEU A 68 -1.97 10.71 -7.60
CA LEU A 68 -2.50 10.93 -6.26
C LEU A 68 -3.56 12.03 -6.28
N ALA A 69 -4.68 11.78 -5.63
CA ALA A 69 -5.73 12.78 -5.46
C ALA A 69 -5.35 13.86 -4.44
N VAL A 70 -4.29 13.63 -3.64
CA VAL A 70 -3.88 14.48 -2.53
C VAL A 70 -2.42 14.91 -2.65
N ASN A 71 -2.06 15.93 -1.90
CA ASN A 71 -0.69 16.44 -1.83
C ASN A 71 0.25 15.38 -1.20
N ALA A 72 1.31 14.99 -1.93
CA ALA A 72 2.27 13.97 -1.47
C ALA A 72 2.99 14.38 -0.18
N THR A 73 3.27 15.68 0.01
CA THR A 73 3.90 16.19 1.23
C THR A 73 2.95 16.09 2.43
N LEU A 74 1.65 16.38 2.24
CA LEU A 74 0.65 16.18 3.28
C LEU A 74 0.49 14.71 3.63
N TRP A 75 0.49 13.83 2.64
CA TRP A 75 0.42 12.39 2.84
C TRP A 75 1.59 11.90 3.70
N GLN A 76 2.82 12.23 3.29
CA GLN A 76 4.03 11.86 4.03
C GLN A 76 4.01 12.43 5.45
N SER A 77 3.66 13.72 5.61
CA SER A 77 3.61 14.37 6.92
C SER A 77 2.60 13.73 7.86
N THR A 78 1.47 13.29 7.31
CA THR A 78 0.44 12.60 8.10
C THR A 78 0.98 11.28 8.61
N LEU A 79 1.58 10.45 7.74
CA LEU A 79 2.19 9.18 8.14
C LEU A 79 3.31 9.38 9.19
N ASP A 80 4.14 10.42 9.02
CA ASP A 80 5.20 10.75 10.01
C ASP A 80 4.60 11.03 11.39
N ILE A 81 3.57 11.87 11.45
CA ILE A 81 2.96 12.30 12.73
C ILE A 81 2.22 11.15 13.44
N ILE A 82 1.54 10.28 12.68
CA ILE A 82 0.76 9.17 13.25
C ILE A 82 1.52 7.84 13.26
N SER A 83 2.83 7.85 12.99
CA SER A 83 3.67 6.64 12.85
C SER A 83 3.66 5.70 14.04
N PHE A 84 3.32 6.20 15.24
CA PHE A 84 3.23 5.40 16.47
C PHE A 84 1.89 4.66 16.60
N LEU A 85 0.92 4.91 15.71
CA LEU A 85 -0.39 4.28 15.72
C LEU A 85 -0.44 3.12 14.71
N PRO A 86 -1.07 1.99 15.04
CA PRO A 86 -1.32 0.95 14.07
C PRO A 86 -2.34 1.43 13.03
N LEU A 87 -2.03 1.20 11.75
CA LEU A 87 -2.91 1.57 10.65
C LEU A 87 -3.85 0.43 10.30
N SER A 88 -5.14 0.73 10.22
CA SER A 88 -6.18 -0.18 9.72
C SER A 88 -6.31 -0.07 8.20
N SER A 89 -6.22 1.15 7.66
CA SER A 89 -6.28 1.43 6.22
C SER A 89 -5.59 2.72 5.89
N ALA A 90 -4.92 2.78 4.73
CA ALA A 90 -4.31 3.98 4.21
C ALA A 90 -4.40 3.95 2.67
N ASP A 91 -5.16 4.88 2.10
CA ASP A 91 -5.38 4.98 0.67
C ASP A 91 -4.96 6.37 0.16
N PRO A 92 -3.82 6.47 -0.54
CA PRO A 92 -3.31 7.72 -1.06
C PRO A 92 -4.14 8.29 -2.23
N PHE A 93 -4.94 7.47 -2.90
CA PHE A 93 -5.77 7.91 -4.02
C PHE A 93 -7.01 8.67 -3.53
N THR A 94 -7.63 8.21 -2.45
CA THR A 94 -8.75 8.90 -1.81
C THR A 94 -8.31 9.89 -0.74
N GLY A 95 -7.08 9.79 -0.27
CA GLY A 95 -6.53 10.62 0.80
C GLY A 95 -7.07 10.28 2.18
N ILE A 96 -7.50 9.03 2.38
CA ILE A 96 -8.08 8.57 3.65
C ILE A 96 -7.08 7.68 4.37
N ILE A 97 -6.86 7.98 5.65
CA ILE A 97 -6.06 7.15 6.56
C ILE A 97 -6.90 6.85 7.80
N ILE A 98 -7.02 5.58 8.12
CA ILE A 98 -7.76 5.10 9.29
C ILE A 98 -6.79 4.29 10.15
N THR A 99 -6.67 4.64 11.43
CA THR A 99 -5.91 3.86 12.39
C THR A 99 -6.77 2.75 12.97
N ASP A 100 -6.13 1.78 13.58
CA ASP A 100 -6.83 0.88 14.49
C ASP A 100 -6.95 1.52 15.88
N TRP A 101 -7.63 0.84 16.80
CA TRP A 101 -7.73 1.27 18.18
C TRP A 101 -6.36 1.18 18.87
N TYR A 102 -5.97 2.25 19.52
CA TYR A 102 -4.72 2.35 20.25
C TYR A 102 -4.96 2.83 21.68
N SER A 103 -4.41 2.10 22.66
CA SER A 103 -4.36 2.50 24.06
C SER A 103 -2.93 2.88 24.42
N SER A 104 -2.76 4.05 25.00
CA SER A 104 -1.44 4.46 25.51
C SER A 104 -1.05 3.58 26.71
N PRO A 105 0.23 3.16 26.83
CA PRO A 105 0.69 2.37 27.97
C PRO A 105 0.39 2.99 29.33
N GLY A 106 0.32 4.32 29.44
CA GLY A 106 -0.03 5.03 30.67
C GLY A 106 -1.52 5.09 30.98
N TYR A 107 -2.38 4.79 30.00
CA TYR A 107 -3.84 4.91 30.10
C TYR A 107 -4.52 3.73 29.40
N PRO A 108 -4.39 2.51 29.90
CA PRO A 108 -4.95 1.30 29.26
C PRO A 108 -6.49 1.27 29.26
N GLU A 109 -7.12 2.08 30.13
CA GLU A 109 -8.58 2.18 30.24
C GLU A 109 -9.21 3.10 29.18
N GLU A 110 -8.38 3.74 28.35
CA GLU A 110 -8.82 4.58 27.25
C GLU A 110 -8.20 4.13 25.94
N ARG A 111 -8.98 4.17 24.87
CA ARG A 111 -8.45 3.91 23.53
C ARG A 111 -8.94 4.95 22.53
N TYR A 112 -8.13 5.16 21.53
CA TYR A 112 -8.36 6.17 20.49
C TYR A 112 -8.25 5.53 19.12
N LYS A 113 -9.06 6.02 18.19
CA LYS A 113 -9.01 5.70 16.76
C LYS A 113 -9.08 7.00 15.99
N LEU A 114 -8.24 7.14 14.98
CA LEU A 114 -8.19 8.32 14.12
C LEU A 114 -8.74 7.99 12.74
N ASN A 115 -9.46 8.95 12.18
CA ASN A 115 -9.80 8.99 10.77
C ASN A 115 -9.28 10.33 10.23
N VAL A 116 -8.26 10.28 9.39
CA VAL A 116 -7.64 11.43 8.75
C VAL A 116 -8.05 11.47 7.29
N ARG A 117 -8.53 12.63 6.84
CA ARG A 117 -8.87 12.88 5.45
C ARG A 117 -8.07 14.06 4.93
N LEU A 118 -7.32 13.82 3.87
CA LEU A 118 -6.58 14.83 3.14
C LEU A 118 -7.41 15.30 1.95
N ILE A 119 -7.44 16.61 1.71
CA ILE A 119 -8.32 17.23 0.72
C ILE A 119 -7.50 18.04 -0.27
N GLY A 120 -7.52 17.59 -1.53
CA GLY A 120 -6.89 18.30 -2.64
C GLY A 120 -5.37 18.25 -2.64
N LYS A 121 -4.78 18.95 -3.61
CA LYS A 121 -3.33 18.91 -3.90
C LYS A 121 -2.58 20.10 -3.33
N GLU A 122 -3.27 21.09 -2.80
CA GLU A 122 -2.66 22.29 -2.26
C GLU A 122 -2.40 22.17 -0.77
N LEU A 123 -1.30 22.76 -0.30
CA LEU A 123 -0.98 22.87 1.11
C LEU A 123 -1.73 24.06 1.74
N ARG A 124 -2.99 23.83 2.07
CA ARG A 124 -3.91 24.81 2.68
C ARG A 124 -4.24 24.39 4.12
N SER A 125 -4.70 25.34 4.92
CA SER A 125 -5.07 25.08 6.32
C SER A 125 -6.28 24.14 6.47
N ASP A 126 -7.14 24.08 5.47
CA ASP A 126 -8.33 23.23 5.41
C ASP A 126 -8.11 21.90 4.70
N ALA A 127 -6.87 21.64 4.22
CA ALA A 127 -6.52 20.45 3.47
C ALA A 127 -6.42 19.18 4.34
N VAL A 128 -6.43 19.29 5.66
CA VAL A 128 -6.40 18.18 6.60
C VAL A 128 -7.62 18.23 7.49
N LYS A 129 -8.30 17.11 7.60
CA LYS A 129 -9.43 16.92 8.53
C LYS A 129 -9.19 15.68 9.36
N VAL A 130 -9.27 15.83 10.68
CA VAL A 130 -9.06 14.75 11.64
C VAL A 130 -10.32 14.54 12.46
N ALA A 131 -10.81 13.29 12.48
CA ALA A 131 -11.81 12.85 13.44
C ALA A 131 -11.15 11.88 14.44
N ILE A 132 -11.35 12.15 15.73
CA ILE A 132 -10.84 11.34 16.82
C ILE A 132 -12.01 10.65 17.48
N PHE A 133 -11.98 9.33 17.53
CA PHE A 133 -12.91 8.50 18.28
C PHE A 133 -12.21 8.08 19.56
N LYS A 134 -12.90 8.21 20.68
CA LYS A 134 -12.41 7.85 22.00
C LYS A 134 -13.37 6.87 22.64
N GLU A 135 -12.83 5.84 23.26
CA GLU A 135 -13.60 4.92 24.11
C GLU A 135 -12.88 4.77 25.44
N ARG A 136 -13.67 4.54 26.48
CA ARG A 136 -13.20 4.26 27.83
C ARG A 136 -13.79 2.95 28.32
N ARG A 137 -13.01 2.22 29.09
CA ARG A 137 -13.45 0.98 29.71
C ARG A 137 -14.47 1.26 30.80
N ASP A 138 -15.58 0.55 30.82
CA ASP A 138 -16.58 0.63 31.89
C ASP A 138 -16.25 -0.32 33.05
N ALA A 139 -17.03 -0.26 34.12
CA ALA A 139 -16.86 -1.11 35.30
C ALA A 139 -17.09 -2.62 35.02
N THR A 140 -17.72 -2.96 33.90
CA THR A 140 -17.98 -4.35 33.48
C THR A 140 -16.92 -4.88 32.53
N GLY A 141 -15.93 -4.03 32.15
CA GLY A 141 -14.85 -4.35 31.21
C GLY A 141 -15.22 -4.11 29.75
N GLY A 142 -16.41 -3.57 29.46
CA GLY A 142 -16.83 -3.15 28.13
C GLY A 142 -16.19 -1.83 27.69
N TRP A 143 -16.32 -1.52 26.39
CA TRP A 143 -15.86 -0.23 25.85
C TRP A 143 -17.06 0.69 25.62
N LEU A 144 -17.02 1.87 26.24
CA LEU A 144 -18.03 2.90 26.12
C LEU A 144 -17.49 4.07 25.31
N SER A 145 -18.18 4.45 24.24
CA SER A 145 -17.85 5.62 23.45
C SER A 145 -18.03 6.90 24.29
N VAL A 146 -17.02 7.75 24.26
CA VAL A 146 -17.00 9.05 24.95
C VAL A 146 -16.53 10.13 23.98
N ASP A 147 -16.95 11.36 24.25
CA ASP A 147 -16.54 12.47 23.39
C ASP A 147 -15.04 12.73 23.51
N ALA A 148 -14.38 12.88 22.35
CA ALA A 148 -13.02 13.35 22.27
C ALA A 148 -13.00 14.90 22.34
N ASP A 149 -11.96 15.47 22.96
CA ASP A 149 -11.79 16.94 22.96
C ASP A 149 -11.55 17.46 21.55
N PRO A 150 -12.43 18.35 21.02
CA PRO A 150 -12.30 18.92 19.69
C PRO A 150 -10.98 19.66 19.46
N LYS A 151 -10.36 20.16 20.53
CA LYS A 151 -9.04 20.82 20.46
C LYS A 151 -7.94 19.83 20.09
N SER A 152 -8.08 18.55 20.46
CA SER A 152 -7.09 17.52 20.12
C SER A 152 -7.04 17.24 18.62
N ALA A 153 -8.19 17.19 17.96
CA ALA A 153 -8.25 17.04 16.50
C ALA A 153 -7.58 18.21 15.78
N ARG A 154 -7.87 19.45 16.19
CA ARG A 154 -7.26 20.66 15.61
C ARG A 154 -5.74 20.70 15.85
N LYS A 155 -5.27 20.34 17.03
CA LYS A 155 -3.83 20.27 17.30
C LYS A 155 -3.13 19.28 16.38
N LEU A 156 -3.77 18.16 16.09
CA LEU A 156 -3.22 17.15 15.18
C LEU A 156 -3.22 17.65 13.73
N GLU A 157 -4.29 18.31 13.27
CA GLU A 157 -4.35 18.98 11.97
C GLU A 157 -3.21 20.00 11.80
N ASP A 158 -3.02 20.86 12.81
CA ASP A 158 -1.95 21.86 12.82
C ASP A 158 -0.56 21.21 12.80
N SER A 159 -0.36 20.14 13.56
CA SER A 159 0.93 19.41 13.60
C SER A 159 1.27 18.82 12.23
N ILE A 160 0.29 18.21 11.55
CA ILE A 160 0.46 17.66 10.20
C ILE A 160 0.81 18.78 9.21
N LEU A 161 0.09 19.91 9.25
CA LEU A 161 0.34 21.05 8.37
C LEU A 161 1.71 21.67 8.61
N ASN A 162 2.15 21.79 9.85
CA ASN A 162 3.47 22.30 10.20
C ASN A 162 4.57 21.38 9.70
N ARG A 163 4.41 20.06 9.88
CA ARG A 163 5.35 19.07 9.36
C ARG A 163 5.44 19.11 7.84
N ALA A 164 4.31 19.31 7.16
CA ALA A 164 4.28 19.44 5.70
C ALA A 164 5.03 20.70 5.21
N ARG A 165 4.89 21.83 5.92
CA ARG A 165 5.63 23.05 5.61
C ARG A 165 7.14 22.88 5.82
N GLU A 166 7.53 22.19 6.89
CA GLU A 166 8.92 21.87 7.16
C GLU A 166 9.56 21.01 6.05
N ILE A 167 8.90 19.92 5.64
CA ILE A 167 9.37 19.05 4.55
C ILE A 167 9.52 19.86 3.26
N ARG A 168 8.54 20.70 2.94
CA ARG A 168 8.57 21.54 1.75
C ARG A 168 9.71 22.57 1.78
N SER A 169 9.96 23.21 2.93
CA SER A 169 11.06 24.17 3.07
C SER A 169 12.43 23.51 2.93
N ASN A 170 12.62 22.35 3.54
CA ASN A 170 13.86 21.59 3.45
C ASN A 170 14.14 21.09 2.00
N SER A 171 13.09 20.71 1.28
CA SER A 171 13.23 20.33 -0.13
C SER A 171 13.59 21.50 -1.05
N ALA A 172 13.25 22.72 -0.67
CA ALA A 172 13.63 23.93 -1.43
C ALA A 172 15.07 24.38 -1.19
N VAL A 173 15.63 24.11 -0.02
CA VAL A 173 17.02 24.48 0.35
C VAL A 173 18.05 23.55 -0.28
N ASN A 174 17.69 22.29 -0.52
CA ASN A 174 18.60 21.26 -1.07
C ASN A 174 18.62 21.22 -2.63
N LYS A 175 18.10 22.23 -3.28
CA LYS A 175 18.17 22.46 -4.75
C LYS A 175 19.13 23.59 -5.10
#